data_33dd5acdd69a0c79fe2d29b77a44e981
#
_entry.id   33dd5acdd69a0c79fe2d29b77a44e981
#
_cell.length_a   1.000
_cell.length_b   1.000
_cell.length_c   1.000
_cell.angle_alpha   90.00
_cell.angle_beta   90.00
_cell.angle_gamma   90.00
#
_symmetry.space_group_name_H-M   'P 1'
#
loop_
_entity.id
_entity.type
_entity.pdbx_description
1 polymer ?
#
loop_
_entity_poly.entity_id
_entity_poly.type
_entity_poly.pdbx_seq_one_letter_code
_entity_poly.pdbx_strand_id
1 'polypeptide(L)'
;MPSYFFGQEFFCNVVYIHFANTKVFKERLPVVIENIHKLGVEEVVFLHDECYAAFSSLAPAYGMEVPFKSVHYFEYLYNRLTALKDLIRPLNVKVVYQRPCSNRLCGDSHLFVRKIMDRIGATLVQRTYQDETALCCGSIFRAMYGYDLMADVQGRNLEDMVQSGAEYCIFNCHGCMNALSPLVAARGMTPLHLIDLCRMAIGETPEGGQ
;
A
#
# COMPACT_ATOMS: atom_id res chain seq x y z
N MET A 1 3.78 -9.22 -21.82
CA MET A 1 2.92 -9.14 -20.64
C MET A 1 3.78 -9.24 -19.40
N PRO A 2 3.48 -8.53 -18.30
CA PRO A 2 4.20 -8.76 -17.05
C PRO A 2 3.94 -10.18 -16.56
N SER A 3 4.99 -10.85 -16.12
CA SER A 3 4.90 -12.11 -15.39
C SER A 3 4.84 -11.81 -13.89
N TYR A 4 4.23 -12.67 -13.09
CA TYR A 4 4.28 -12.58 -11.65
C TYR A 4 4.86 -13.85 -11.04
N PHE A 5 5.53 -13.69 -9.92
CA PHE A 5 6.12 -14.77 -9.16
C PHE A 5 5.72 -14.63 -7.68
N PHE A 6 5.56 -15.74 -7.04
CA PHE A 6 5.25 -15.84 -5.61
C PHE A 6 5.74 -17.20 -5.10
N GLY A 7 5.82 -17.30 -3.78
CA GLY A 7 6.25 -18.53 -3.14
C GLY A 7 7.18 -18.24 -1.98
N GLN A 8 7.46 -19.27 -1.22
CA GLN A 8 8.30 -19.19 -0.03
C GLN A 8 9.71 -18.67 -0.36
N GLU A 9 10.23 -18.98 -1.53
CA GLU A 9 11.55 -18.54 -2.00
C GLU A 9 11.69 -17.04 -2.18
N PHE A 10 10.57 -16.30 -2.36
CA PHE A 10 10.53 -14.85 -2.53
C PHE A 10 10.09 -14.10 -1.27
N PHE A 11 9.80 -14.78 -0.18
CA PHE A 11 9.38 -14.14 1.07
C PHE A 11 10.58 -13.54 1.80
N CYS A 12 10.64 -12.20 1.89
CA CYS A 12 11.81 -11.45 2.36
C CYS A 12 11.91 -11.30 3.89
N ASN A 13 10.90 -11.70 4.65
CA ASN A 13 10.86 -11.55 6.12
C ASN A 13 10.94 -10.09 6.62
N VAL A 14 10.66 -9.11 5.79
CA VAL A 14 10.75 -7.69 6.16
C VAL A 14 9.87 -7.32 7.36
N VAL A 15 8.77 -8.06 7.58
CA VAL A 15 7.89 -7.86 8.73
C VAL A 15 8.61 -7.92 10.09
N TYR A 16 9.73 -8.65 10.17
CA TYR A 16 10.50 -8.78 11.41
C TYR A 16 11.16 -7.47 11.86
N ILE A 17 11.33 -6.47 10.98
CA ILE A 17 11.86 -5.15 11.36
C ILE A 17 10.91 -4.43 12.34
N HIS A 18 9.60 -4.68 12.27
CA HIS A 18 8.64 -4.11 13.21
C HIS A 18 8.80 -4.65 14.63
N PHE A 19 9.44 -5.79 14.78
CA PHE A 19 9.76 -6.42 16.06
C PHE A 19 11.22 -6.17 16.47
N ALA A 20 11.89 -5.17 15.88
CA ALA A 20 13.31 -4.89 16.06
C ALA A 20 14.25 -6.09 15.78
N ASN A 21 13.78 -7.10 15.07
CA ASN A 21 14.55 -8.29 14.69
C ASN A 21 15.10 -8.16 13.27
N THR A 22 16.13 -7.34 13.12
CA THR A 22 16.77 -7.13 11.81
C THR A 22 17.64 -8.31 11.36
N LYS A 23 18.03 -9.21 12.27
CA LYS A 23 18.88 -10.36 11.94
C LYS A 23 18.21 -11.27 10.92
N VAL A 24 16.98 -11.75 11.23
CA VAL A 24 16.22 -12.65 10.35
C VAL A 24 16.03 -12.04 8.96
N PHE A 25 15.74 -10.75 8.91
CA PHE A 25 15.58 -10.03 7.65
C PHE A 25 16.89 -9.95 6.86
N LYS A 26 18.00 -9.56 7.51
CA LYS A 26 19.34 -9.44 6.88
C LYS A 26 19.85 -10.78 6.34
N GLU A 27 19.61 -11.88 7.05
CA GLU A 27 20.01 -13.22 6.62
C GLU A 27 19.20 -13.70 5.42
N ARG A 28 17.92 -13.32 5.36
CA ARG A 28 17.01 -13.76 4.29
C ARG A 28 17.12 -12.94 3.00
N LEU A 29 17.36 -11.65 3.12
CA LEU A 29 17.31 -10.72 2.00
C LEU A 29 18.25 -11.08 0.83
N PRO A 30 19.54 -11.46 1.05
CA PRO A 30 20.43 -11.87 -0.04
C PRO A 30 19.90 -13.10 -0.81
N VAL A 31 19.26 -14.04 -0.10
CA VAL A 31 18.68 -15.24 -0.71
C VAL A 31 17.54 -14.88 -1.66
N VAL A 32 16.70 -13.91 -1.25
CA VAL A 32 15.58 -13.47 -2.09
C VAL A 32 16.08 -12.66 -3.28
N ILE A 33 17.09 -11.80 -3.09
CA ILE A 33 17.73 -11.06 -4.19
C ILE A 33 18.26 -12.04 -5.25
N GLU A 34 18.99 -13.06 -4.83
CA GLU A 34 19.54 -14.08 -5.71
C GLU A 34 18.44 -14.89 -6.44
N ASN A 35 17.36 -15.24 -5.74
CA ASN A 35 16.23 -15.95 -6.35
C ASN A 35 15.53 -15.09 -7.42
N ILE A 36 15.36 -13.79 -7.18
CA ILE A 36 14.80 -12.87 -8.18
C ILE A 36 15.77 -12.70 -9.35
N HIS A 37 17.07 -12.54 -9.07
CA HIS A 37 18.10 -12.40 -10.10
C HIS A 37 18.12 -13.59 -11.08
N LYS A 38 17.95 -14.82 -10.56
CA LYS A 38 17.87 -16.04 -11.39
C LYS A 38 16.69 -16.06 -12.36
N LEU A 39 15.67 -15.22 -12.16
CA LEU A 39 14.56 -15.09 -13.11
C LEU A 39 14.96 -14.29 -14.36
N GLY A 40 16.12 -13.63 -14.37
CA GLY A 40 16.62 -12.85 -15.50
C GLY A 40 15.79 -11.61 -15.80
N VAL A 41 15.08 -11.05 -14.80
CA VAL A 41 14.24 -9.87 -14.97
C VAL A 41 15.04 -8.59 -14.67
N GLU A 42 14.84 -7.57 -15.49
CA GLU A 42 15.48 -6.26 -15.32
C GLU A 42 14.73 -5.34 -14.38
N GLU A 43 13.39 -5.50 -14.30
CA GLU A 43 12.51 -4.66 -13.50
C GLU A 43 11.52 -5.52 -12.71
N VAL A 44 11.35 -5.19 -11.43
CA VAL A 44 10.41 -5.87 -10.51
C VAL A 44 9.44 -4.86 -9.92
N VAL A 45 8.14 -5.11 -10.11
CA VAL A 45 7.07 -4.30 -9.51
C VAL A 45 6.65 -4.92 -8.19
N PHE A 46 6.80 -4.16 -7.11
CA PHE A 46 6.41 -4.59 -5.77
C PHE A 46 5.04 -4.03 -5.39
N LEU A 47 4.12 -4.93 -5.06
CA LEU A 47 2.74 -4.57 -4.68
C LEU A 47 2.62 -4.07 -3.24
N HIS A 48 3.57 -4.41 -2.37
CA HIS A 48 3.55 -4.05 -0.96
C HIS A 48 4.68 -3.08 -0.64
N ASP A 49 4.38 -2.01 0.13
CA ASP A 49 5.36 -0.98 0.50
C ASP A 49 6.61 -1.58 1.16
N GLU A 50 6.44 -2.52 2.11
CA GLU A 50 7.57 -3.15 2.80
C GLU A 50 8.46 -3.95 1.84
N CYS A 51 7.85 -4.67 0.88
CA CYS A 51 8.60 -5.40 -0.12
C CYS A 51 9.40 -4.44 -1.02
N TYR A 52 8.78 -3.34 -1.45
CA TYR A 52 9.49 -2.30 -2.19
C TYR A 52 10.65 -1.73 -1.38
N ALA A 53 10.40 -1.33 -0.13
CA ALA A 53 11.41 -0.77 0.76
C ALA A 53 12.56 -1.75 1.04
N ALA A 54 12.27 -3.06 1.13
CA ALA A 54 13.28 -4.08 1.34
C ALA A 54 14.38 -4.03 0.29
N PHE A 55 14.03 -3.83 -0.99
CA PHE A 55 14.97 -3.85 -2.10
C PHE A 55 15.41 -2.45 -2.56
N SER A 56 14.55 -1.43 -2.45
CA SER A 56 14.87 -0.07 -2.92
C SER A 56 15.70 0.75 -1.93
N SER A 57 15.52 0.53 -0.62
CA SER A 57 16.16 1.33 0.43
C SER A 57 16.91 0.51 1.47
N LEU A 58 16.33 -0.57 1.99
CA LEU A 58 16.93 -1.31 3.09
C LEU A 58 18.12 -2.18 2.65
N ALA A 59 18.02 -2.89 1.52
CA ALA A 59 19.12 -3.69 1.00
C ALA A 59 20.37 -2.83 0.74
N PRO A 60 20.27 -1.69 -0.01
CA PRO A 60 21.40 -0.78 -0.18
C PRO A 60 21.94 -0.23 1.14
N ALA A 61 21.07 0.14 2.10
CA ALA A 61 21.49 0.62 3.41
C ALA A 61 22.29 -0.42 4.22
N TYR A 62 22.09 -1.70 3.93
CA TYR A 62 22.85 -2.80 4.51
C TYR A 62 24.05 -3.23 3.66
N GLY A 63 24.40 -2.47 2.60
CA GLY A 63 25.50 -2.78 1.71
C GLY A 63 25.28 -3.93 0.74
N MET A 64 24.00 -4.29 0.49
CA MET A 64 23.64 -5.33 -0.46
C MET A 64 23.36 -4.72 -1.83
N GLU A 65 23.90 -5.31 -2.88
CA GLU A 65 23.60 -4.97 -4.26
C GLU A 65 22.27 -5.60 -4.68
N VAL A 66 21.43 -4.83 -5.37
CA VAL A 66 20.14 -5.31 -5.93
C VAL A 66 20.26 -5.21 -7.46
N PRO A 67 20.46 -6.35 -8.17
CA PRO A 67 20.78 -6.36 -9.60
C PRO A 67 19.56 -6.22 -10.52
N PHE A 68 18.49 -5.61 -10.03
CA PHE A 68 17.27 -5.31 -10.79
C PHE A 68 16.70 -3.96 -10.34
N LYS A 69 15.95 -3.31 -11.21
CA LYS A 69 15.24 -2.08 -10.88
C LYS A 69 13.99 -2.39 -10.06
N SER A 70 13.91 -1.85 -8.85
CA SER A 70 12.73 -1.92 -8.00
C SER A 70 11.75 -0.80 -8.36
N VAL A 71 10.50 -1.16 -8.68
CA VAL A 71 9.42 -0.22 -8.99
C VAL A 71 8.30 -0.40 -7.99
N HIS A 72 7.84 0.70 -7.40
CA HIS A 72 6.65 0.68 -6.56
C HIS A 72 5.40 0.55 -7.43
N TYR A 73 4.42 -0.26 -7.03
CA TYR A 73 3.24 -0.47 -7.86
C TYR A 73 2.42 0.81 -8.11
N PHE A 74 2.52 1.83 -7.26
CA PHE A 74 1.88 3.13 -7.50
C PHE A 74 2.41 3.80 -8.78
N GLU A 75 3.74 3.81 -8.96
CA GLU A 75 4.37 4.32 -10.17
C GLU A 75 3.94 3.52 -11.39
N TYR A 76 4.00 2.18 -11.29
CA TYR A 76 3.55 1.28 -12.34
C TYR A 76 2.08 1.53 -12.70
N LEU A 77 1.20 1.61 -11.70
CA LEU A 77 -0.24 1.83 -11.88
C LEU A 77 -0.52 3.18 -12.55
N TYR A 78 0.13 4.25 -12.09
CA TYR A 78 0.01 5.57 -12.71
C TYR A 78 0.42 5.56 -14.18
N ASN A 79 1.54 4.90 -14.51
CA ASN A 79 2.02 4.79 -15.88
C ASN A 79 1.04 3.99 -16.76
N ARG A 80 0.45 2.90 -16.21
CA ARG A 80 -0.59 2.12 -16.90
C ARG A 80 -1.86 2.94 -17.14
N LEU A 81 -2.35 3.66 -16.13
CA LEU A 81 -3.50 4.56 -16.28
C LEU A 81 -3.24 5.68 -17.29
N THR A 82 -2.00 6.17 -17.36
CA THR A 82 -1.61 7.16 -18.37
C THR A 82 -1.69 6.58 -19.78
N ALA A 83 -1.27 5.34 -19.97
CA ALA A 83 -1.38 4.65 -21.26
C ALA A 83 -2.85 4.31 -21.62
N LEU A 84 -3.72 4.15 -20.62
CA LEU A 84 -5.14 3.82 -20.78
C LEU A 84 -6.06 5.06 -20.69
N LYS A 85 -5.51 6.27 -20.81
CA LYS A 85 -6.24 7.54 -20.58
C LYS A 85 -7.57 7.65 -21.30
N ASP A 86 -7.66 7.11 -22.52
CA ASP A 86 -8.86 7.19 -23.36
C ASP A 86 -9.99 6.24 -22.91
N LEU A 87 -9.69 5.28 -22.01
CA LEU A 87 -10.65 4.38 -21.40
C LEU A 87 -11.13 4.89 -20.04
N ILE A 88 -10.47 5.89 -19.47
CA ILE A 88 -10.81 6.38 -18.13
C ILE A 88 -12.13 7.16 -18.18
N ARG A 89 -13.03 6.78 -17.30
CA ARG A 89 -14.26 7.48 -16.98
C ARG A 89 -14.12 8.10 -15.60
N PRO A 90 -14.13 9.45 -15.46
CA PRO A 90 -14.00 10.10 -14.16
C PRO A 90 -15.04 9.60 -13.17
N LEU A 91 -14.59 9.20 -11.99
CA LEU A 91 -15.46 8.58 -10.98
C LEU A 91 -16.33 9.62 -10.27
N ASN A 92 -15.84 10.86 -10.10
CA ASN A 92 -16.50 11.95 -9.39
C ASN A 92 -16.95 11.58 -7.96
N VAL A 93 -16.12 10.82 -7.25
CA VAL A 93 -16.35 10.34 -5.88
C VAL A 93 -15.37 10.98 -4.91
N LYS A 94 -15.78 11.08 -3.64
CA LYS A 94 -14.91 11.56 -2.54
C LYS A 94 -14.28 10.37 -1.84
N VAL A 95 -12.96 10.41 -1.69
CA VAL A 95 -12.18 9.33 -1.09
C VAL A 95 -11.27 9.84 0.02
N VAL A 96 -11.04 9.04 1.04
CA VAL A 96 -9.90 9.17 1.96
C VAL A 96 -8.92 8.05 1.71
N TYR A 97 -7.64 8.31 1.89
CA TYR A 97 -6.58 7.33 1.74
C TYR A 97 -5.97 6.98 3.09
N GLN A 98 -5.93 5.69 3.42
CA GLN A 98 -5.19 5.17 4.56
C GLN A 98 -3.74 4.93 4.17
N ARG A 99 -2.86 5.89 4.43
CA ARG A 99 -1.41 5.71 4.23
C ARG A 99 -0.88 4.69 5.23
N PRO A 100 -0.29 3.57 4.77
CA PRO A 100 0.30 2.59 5.68
C PRO A 100 1.61 3.10 6.28
N CYS A 101 1.94 2.60 7.47
CA CYS A 101 3.17 3.01 8.17
C CYS A 101 4.44 2.66 7.38
N SER A 102 4.44 1.55 6.65
CA SER A 102 5.54 1.11 5.78
C SER A 102 5.82 2.04 4.61
N ASN A 103 4.82 2.81 4.16
CA ASN A 103 5.00 3.74 3.05
C ASN A 103 6.05 4.83 3.36
N ARG A 104 6.28 5.14 4.63
CA ARG A 104 7.36 6.06 5.06
C ARG A 104 8.75 5.59 4.67
N LEU A 105 8.93 4.29 4.39
CA LEU A 105 10.19 3.71 3.92
C LEU A 105 10.35 3.75 2.40
N CYS A 106 9.34 4.24 1.68
CA CYS A 106 9.24 4.18 0.21
C CYS A 106 9.51 5.53 -0.47
N GLY A 107 10.16 6.47 0.19
CA GLY A 107 10.45 7.79 -0.35
C GLY A 107 9.17 8.50 -0.83
N ASP A 108 9.23 9.06 -2.04
CA ASP A 108 8.14 9.85 -2.63
C ASP A 108 7.03 9.02 -3.30
N SER A 109 7.00 7.70 -3.11
CA SER A 109 6.00 6.82 -3.76
C SER A 109 4.56 7.23 -3.44
N HIS A 110 4.30 7.77 -2.25
CA HIS A 110 2.97 8.27 -1.84
C HIS A 110 2.44 9.40 -2.71
N LEU A 111 3.31 10.18 -3.37
CA LEU A 111 2.90 11.26 -4.27
C LEU A 111 2.16 10.72 -5.51
N PHE A 112 2.41 9.47 -5.90
CA PHE A 112 1.67 8.84 -6.99
C PHE A 112 0.21 8.60 -6.63
N VAL A 113 -0.15 8.44 -5.36
CA VAL A 113 -1.55 8.28 -4.95
C VAL A 113 -2.37 9.50 -5.37
N ARG A 114 -1.89 10.72 -5.13
CA ARG A 114 -2.56 11.96 -5.57
C ARG A 114 -2.68 12.01 -7.10
N LYS A 115 -1.58 11.71 -7.80
CA LYS A 115 -1.58 11.67 -9.28
C LYS A 115 -2.55 10.64 -9.84
N ILE A 116 -2.70 9.50 -9.17
CA ILE A 116 -3.69 8.47 -9.53
C ILE A 116 -5.10 9.01 -9.32
N MET A 117 -5.40 9.60 -8.14
CA MET A 117 -6.72 10.16 -7.85
C MET A 117 -7.12 11.23 -8.88
N ASP A 118 -6.22 12.16 -9.19
CA ASP A 118 -6.44 13.17 -10.21
C ASP A 118 -6.73 12.54 -11.59
N ARG A 119 -5.96 11.49 -11.94
CA ARG A 119 -6.10 10.79 -13.22
C ARG A 119 -7.47 10.10 -13.38
N ILE A 120 -7.99 9.50 -12.30
CA ILE A 120 -9.27 8.77 -12.33
C ILE A 120 -10.47 9.64 -11.94
N GLY A 121 -10.27 10.93 -11.69
CA GLY A 121 -11.34 11.86 -11.33
C GLY A 121 -11.94 11.58 -9.94
N ALA A 122 -11.15 11.08 -8.99
CA ALA A 122 -11.54 10.92 -7.59
C ALA A 122 -10.98 12.08 -6.76
N THR A 123 -11.81 12.65 -5.88
CA THR A 123 -11.41 13.73 -4.98
C THR A 123 -10.85 13.18 -3.70
N LEU A 124 -9.54 13.32 -3.49
CA LEU A 124 -8.91 12.99 -2.21
C LEU A 124 -9.26 14.07 -1.18
N VAL A 125 -10.13 13.71 -0.23
CA VAL A 125 -10.61 14.64 0.79
C VAL A 125 -9.54 14.85 1.86
N GLN A 126 -9.34 16.09 2.27
CA GLN A 126 -8.41 16.46 3.32
C GLN A 126 -8.95 16.04 4.70
N ARG A 127 -8.04 15.59 5.56
CA ARG A 127 -8.31 15.22 6.95
C ARG A 127 -7.13 15.55 7.87
N THR A 128 -7.32 15.48 9.18
CA THR A 128 -6.30 15.83 10.17
C THR A 128 -5.11 14.86 10.12
N TYR A 129 -5.41 13.56 10.09
CA TYR A 129 -4.39 12.51 10.12
C TYR A 129 -4.10 11.96 8.73
N GLN A 130 -3.41 12.76 7.91
CA GLN A 130 -3.00 12.37 6.56
C GLN A 130 -1.51 12.61 6.34
N ASP A 131 -0.98 12.13 5.24
CA ASP A 131 0.41 12.29 4.83
C ASP A 131 1.39 11.96 5.98
N GLU A 132 2.15 12.93 6.48
CA GLU A 132 3.14 12.72 7.55
C GLU A 132 2.51 12.51 8.93
N THR A 133 1.28 12.98 9.14
CA THR A 133 0.53 12.80 10.39
C THR A 133 -0.35 11.56 10.39
N ALA A 134 -0.36 10.76 9.29
CA ALA A 134 -1.21 9.60 9.14
C ALA A 134 -1.06 8.62 10.31
N LEU A 135 -2.19 8.24 10.92
CA LEU A 135 -2.22 7.26 12.01
C LEU A 135 -2.08 5.83 11.47
N CYS A 136 -1.49 4.98 12.29
CA CYS A 136 -1.41 3.55 12.01
C CYS A 136 -2.81 2.91 12.01
N CYS A 137 -2.99 1.90 11.15
CA CYS A 137 -4.20 1.08 11.15
C CYS A 137 -4.37 0.19 12.39
N GLY A 138 -3.33 0.07 13.22
CA GLY A 138 -3.33 -0.74 14.42
C GLY A 138 -3.02 -2.23 14.21
N SER A 139 -2.88 -2.72 12.99
CA SER A 139 -2.70 -4.15 12.70
C SER A 139 -1.49 -4.77 13.44
N ILE A 140 -0.30 -4.18 13.29
CA ILE A 140 0.92 -4.65 13.95
C ILE A 140 0.93 -4.27 15.44
N PHE A 141 0.41 -3.11 15.80
CA PHE A 141 0.29 -2.68 17.20
C PHE A 141 -0.47 -3.70 18.06
N ARG A 142 -1.51 -4.31 17.50
CA ARG A 142 -2.25 -5.38 18.19
C ARG A 142 -1.35 -6.53 18.59
N ALA A 143 -0.44 -6.94 17.72
CA ALA A 143 0.48 -8.03 17.98
C ALA A 143 1.57 -7.65 19.00
N MET A 144 1.93 -6.37 19.09
CA MET A 144 3.03 -5.90 19.93
C MET A 144 2.58 -5.40 21.31
N TYR A 145 1.45 -4.71 21.39
CA TYR A 145 1.05 -3.92 22.56
C TYR A 145 -0.35 -4.24 23.08
N GLY A 146 -1.06 -5.16 22.43
CA GLY A 146 -2.42 -5.55 22.83
C GLY A 146 -3.53 -4.66 22.25
N TYR A 147 -4.77 -4.98 22.65
CA TYR A 147 -5.97 -4.40 22.03
C TYR A 147 -6.25 -2.96 22.44
N ASP A 148 -5.99 -2.59 23.69
CA ASP A 148 -6.45 -1.31 24.24
C ASP A 148 -5.79 -0.12 23.54
N LEU A 149 -4.45 -0.16 23.39
CA LEU A 149 -3.73 0.89 22.67
C LEU A 149 -4.12 0.95 21.19
N MET A 150 -4.37 -0.19 20.59
CA MET A 150 -4.84 -0.28 19.22
C MET A 150 -6.22 0.36 19.06
N ALA A 151 -7.15 0.10 19.99
CA ALA A 151 -8.51 0.62 19.95
C ALA A 151 -8.53 2.16 19.96
N ASP A 152 -7.70 2.80 20.78
CA ASP A 152 -7.58 4.26 20.82
C ASP A 152 -7.06 4.84 19.49
N VAL A 153 -5.96 4.28 18.95
CA VAL A 153 -5.39 4.74 17.67
C VAL A 153 -6.37 4.53 16.51
N GLN A 154 -6.99 3.35 16.45
CA GLN A 154 -8.00 3.05 15.43
C GLN A 154 -9.22 3.96 15.56
N GLY A 155 -9.70 4.19 16.78
CA GLY A 155 -10.84 5.06 17.06
C GLY A 155 -10.63 6.48 16.54
N ARG A 156 -9.48 7.08 16.86
CA ARG A 156 -9.12 8.42 16.37
C ARG A 156 -8.98 8.48 14.85
N ASN A 157 -8.34 7.48 14.27
CA ASN A 157 -8.16 7.41 12.82
C ASN A 157 -9.50 7.26 12.09
N LEU A 158 -10.38 6.39 12.61
CA LEU A 158 -11.71 6.17 12.06
C LEU A 158 -12.59 7.41 12.16
N GLU A 159 -12.59 8.08 13.31
CA GLU A 159 -13.37 9.31 13.51
C GLU A 159 -12.96 10.40 12.53
N ASP A 160 -11.65 10.61 12.33
CA ASP A 160 -11.11 11.58 11.37
C ASP A 160 -11.51 11.21 9.92
N MET A 161 -11.54 9.92 9.57
CA MET A 161 -12.03 9.46 8.27
C MET A 161 -13.52 9.78 8.07
N VAL A 162 -14.34 9.48 9.07
CA VAL A 162 -15.79 9.71 9.02
C VAL A 162 -16.12 11.21 8.93
N GLN A 163 -15.45 12.04 9.71
CA GLN A 163 -15.64 13.49 9.70
C GLN A 163 -15.27 14.13 8.36
N SER A 164 -14.45 13.50 7.56
CA SER A 164 -14.08 13.98 6.22
C SER A 164 -15.26 14.01 5.24
N GLY A 165 -16.31 13.23 5.48
CA GLY A 165 -17.46 13.08 4.58
C GLY A 165 -17.13 12.35 3.27
N ALA A 166 -16.08 11.54 3.25
CA ALA A 166 -15.73 10.72 2.10
C ALA A 166 -16.66 9.50 1.97
N GLU A 167 -16.91 9.10 0.73
CA GLU A 167 -17.72 7.93 0.40
C GLU A 167 -16.94 6.63 0.51
N TYR A 168 -15.64 6.70 0.15
CA TYR A 168 -14.75 5.54 0.12
C TYR A 168 -13.52 5.75 0.99
N CYS A 169 -13.10 4.67 1.66
CA CYS A 169 -11.81 4.59 2.31
C CYS A 169 -10.88 3.69 1.49
N ILE A 170 -9.81 4.26 0.95
CA ILE A 170 -8.90 3.59 0.03
C ILE A 170 -7.68 3.04 0.77
N PHE A 171 -7.39 1.78 0.50
CA PHE A 171 -6.27 1.02 1.06
C PHE A 171 -5.32 0.54 -0.04
N ASN A 172 -4.05 0.37 0.31
CA ASN A 172 -3.07 -0.34 -0.51
C ASN A 172 -2.32 -1.44 0.27
N CYS A 173 -2.54 -1.51 1.56
CA CYS A 173 -1.92 -2.49 2.44
C CYS A 173 -2.97 -3.45 2.98
N HIS A 174 -2.77 -4.76 2.81
CA HIS A 174 -3.67 -5.80 3.31
C HIS A 174 -3.86 -5.74 4.83
N GLY A 175 -2.78 -5.45 5.59
CA GLY A 175 -2.87 -5.30 7.03
C GLY A 175 -3.79 -4.14 7.43
N CYS A 176 -3.69 -2.99 6.73
CA CYS A 176 -4.57 -1.85 6.96
C CYS A 176 -6.02 -2.18 6.55
N MET A 177 -6.21 -2.82 5.41
CA MET A 177 -7.52 -3.20 4.91
C MET A 177 -8.21 -4.18 5.87
N ASN A 178 -7.53 -5.24 6.30
CA ASN A 178 -8.08 -6.21 7.25
C ASN A 178 -8.43 -5.58 8.60
N ALA A 179 -7.61 -4.65 9.08
CA ALA A 179 -7.82 -4.02 10.39
C ALA A 179 -8.96 -2.99 10.40
N LEU A 180 -9.12 -2.22 9.32
CA LEU A 180 -10.02 -1.06 9.29
C LEU A 180 -11.29 -1.27 8.46
N SER A 181 -11.31 -2.16 7.45
CA SER A 181 -12.48 -2.32 6.58
C SER A 181 -13.80 -2.60 7.34
N PRO A 182 -13.85 -3.51 8.32
CA PRO A 182 -15.09 -3.73 9.07
C PRO A 182 -15.54 -2.49 9.84
N LEU A 183 -14.58 -1.72 10.37
CA LEU A 183 -14.86 -0.52 11.15
C LEU A 183 -15.34 0.63 10.26
N VAL A 184 -14.73 0.79 9.10
CA VAL A 184 -15.09 1.78 8.07
C VAL A 184 -16.49 1.47 7.52
N ALA A 185 -16.76 0.22 7.17
CA ALA A 185 -18.05 -0.22 6.67
C ALA A 185 -19.17 -0.02 7.70
N ALA A 186 -18.93 -0.31 8.98
CA ALA A 186 -19.88 -0.06 10.07
C ALA A 186 -20.22 1.43 10.27
N ARG A 187 -19.43 2.34 9.72
CA ARG A 187 -19.67 3.80 9.73
C ARG A 187 -20.20 4.33 8.39
N GLY A 188 -20.65 3.45 7.48
CA GLY A 188 -21.28 3.80 6.22
C GLY A 188 -20.32 4.22 5.10
N MET A 189 -19.02 4.04 5.24
CA MET A 189 -18.04 4.26 4.19
C MET A 189 -17.72 2.94 3.49
N THR A 190 -17.46 2.96 2.20
CA THR A 190 -17.09 1.77 1.44
C THR A 190 -15.55 1.58 1.45
N PRO A 191 -15.03 0.49 2.06
CA PRO A 191 -13.61 0.18 1.98
C PRO A 191 -13.26 -0.42 0.61
N LEU A 192 -12.23 0.12 -0.06
CA LEU A 192 -11.74 -0.39 -1.34
C LEU A 192 -10.21 -0.46 -1.37
N HIS A 193 -9.67 -1.42 -2.11
CA HIS A 193 -8.28 -1.39 -2.48
C HIS A 193 -8.06 -0.36 -3.61
N LEU A 194 -6.90 0.31 -3.63
CA LEU A 194 -6.56 1.32 -4.64
C LEU A 194 -6.70 0.77 -6.08
N ILE A 195 -6.31 -0.49 -6.29
CA ILE A 195 -6.44 -1.14 -7.61
C ILE A 195 -7.90 -1.25 -8.04
N ASP A 196 -8.80 -1.57 -7.11
CA ASP A 196 -10.23 -1.71 -7.42
C ASP A 196 -10.86 -0.36 -7.78
N LEU A 197 -10.47 0.71 -7.10
CA LEU A 197 -10.89 2.05 -7.48
C LEU A 197 -10.41 2.41 -8.91
N CYS A 198 -9.18 2.02 -9.28
CA CYS A 198 -8.67 2.22 -10.63
C CYS A 198 -9.42 1.37 -11.67
N ARG A 199 -9.79 0.13 -11.33
CA ARG A 199 -10.60 -0.76 -12.19
C ARG A 199 -11.99 -0.15 -12.46
N MET A 200 -12.63 0.42 -11.44
CA MET A 200 -13.89 1.14 -11.61
C MET A 200 -13.76 2.28 -12.63
N ALA A 201 -12.65 3.03 -12.59
CA ALA A 201 -12.43 4.14 -13.52
C ALA A 201 -12.28 3.70 -14.99
N ILE A 202 -11.91 2.46 -15.26
CA ILE A 202 -11.88 1.90 -16.62
C ILE A 202 -13.14 1.07 -16.97
N GLY A 203 -14.18 1.16 -16.13
CA GLY A 203 -15.47 0.54 -16.36
C GLY A 203 -15.59 -0.92 -15.94
N GLU A 204 -14.64 -1.43 -15.14
CA GLU A 204 -14.76 -2.74 -14.50
C GLU A 204 -15.57 -2.65 -13.22
N THR A 205 -16.27 -3.72 -12.88
CA THR A 205 -16.94 -3.87 -11.57
C THR A 205 -16.06 -4.78 -10.72
N PRO A 206 -15.44 -4.27 -9.64
CA PRO A 206 -14.66 -5.12 -8.74
C PRO A 206 -15.53 -6.18 -8.08
N GLU A 207 -15.04 -7.41 -8.00
CA GLU A 207 -15.70 -8.48 -7.25
C GLU A 207 -15.65 -8.13 -5.76
N GLY A 208 -16.81 -8.07 -5.10
CA GLY A 208 -16.92 -7.77 -3.65
C GLY A 208 -17.40 -6.36 -3.29
N GLY A 209 -17.76 -5.54 -4.25
CA GLY A 209 -18.36 -4.21 -4.05
C GLY A 209 -19.90 -4.24 -3.97
N GLN A 210 -20.49 -5.26 -3.29
CA GLN A 210 -21.92 -5.30 -2.93
C GLN A 210 -22.07 -5.33 -1.42
#